data_6c95be6340c1670796790e2c15340106
#
_entry.id   6c95be6340c1670796790e2c15340106
#
_cell.length_a   1.000
_cell.length_b   1.000
_cell.length_c   1.000
_cell.angle_alpha   90.00
_cell.angle_beta   90.00
_cell.angle_gamma   90.00
#
_symmetry.space_group_name_H-M   'P 1'
#
loop_
_entity.id
_entity.type
_entity.pdbx_description
1 polymer ?
#
loop_
_entity_poly.entity_id
_entity_poly.type
_entity_poly.pdbx_seq_one_letter_code
_entity_poly.pdbx_strand_id
1 'polypeptide(L)' 'ASFSEDESNASEYLFRAALLSETTGKNAEALALYKEIKEKYPATDKGFLADKYIYRLGSEK' A
#
# COMPACT_ATOMS: atom_id res chain seq x y z
N ALA A 1 -19.64 -12.21 3.06
CA ALA A 1 -18.79 -12.03 4.16
C ALA A 1 -17.91 -10.80 3.99
N SER A 2 -17.75 -10.12 5.03
CA SER A 2 -16.97 -8.94 5.02
C SER A 2 -15.55 -9.28 5.37
N PHE A 3 -14.67 -8.36 5.07
CA PHE A 3 -13.34 -8.58 5.54
C PHE A 3 -13.29 -8.38 7.01
N SER A 4 -12.31 -9.01 7.61
CA SER A 4 -12.12 -8.84 9.03
C SER A 4 -11.51 -7.46 9.28
N GLU A 5 -11.72 -6.98 10.49
CA GLU A 5 -11.09 -5.74 10.89
C GLU A 5 -9.58 -5.87 10.86
N ASP A 6 -9.10 -7.09 11.05
CA ASP A 6 -7.66 -7.31 11.04
C ASP A 6 -7.07 -6.98 9.68
N GLU A 7 -7.76 -7.36 8.60
CA GLU A 7 -7.26 -7.05 7.28
C GLU A 7 -7.26 -5.56 7.04
N SER A 8 -8.31 -4.90 7.46
CA SER A 8 -8.39 -3.46 7.30
C SER A 8 -7.29 -2.76 8.08
N ASN A 9 -7.08 -3.19 9.33
CA ASN A 9 -6.05 -2.58 10.16
C ASN A 9 -4.67 -2.83 9.61
N ALA A 10 -4.42 -4.05 9.14
CA ALA A 10 -3.11 -4.39 8.62
C ALA A 10 -2.81 -3.60 7.35
N SER A 11 -3.80 -3.47 6.47
CA SER A 11 -3.59 -2.73 5.24
C SER A 11 -3.35 -1.26 5.54
N GLU A 12 -4.05 -0.72 6.51
CA GLU A 12 -3.85 0.67 6.87
C GLU A 12 -2.46 0.89 7.45
N TYR A 13 -2.02 -0.02 8.29
CA TYR A 13 -0.68 0.08 8.86
C TYR A 13 0.38 0.09 7.77
N LEU A 14 0.26 -0.83 6.83
CA LEU A 14 1.20 -0.90 5.72
C LEU A 14 1.14 0.35 4.85
N PHE A 15 -0.08 0.84 4.64
CA PHE A 15 -0.25 2.03 3.82
C PHE A 15 0.44 3.23 4.45
N ARG A 16 0.28 3.38 5.76
CA ARG A 16 0.92 4.49 6.46
C ARG A 16 2.44 4.36 6.41
N ALA A 17 2.93 3.15 6.57
CA ALA A 17 4.37 2.92 6.48
C ALA A 17 4.88 3.28 5.10
N ALA A 18 4.11 2.95 4.07
CA ALA A 18 4.51 3.27 2.72
C ALA A 18 4.56 4.79 2.50
N LEU A 19 3.57 5.49 3.02
CA LEU A 19 3.56 6.94 2.89
C LEU A 19 4.77 7.56 3.59
N LEU A 20 5.09 7.03 4.75
CA LEU A 20 6.23 7.53 5.50
C LEU A 20 7.52 7.28 4.71
N SER A 21 7.63 6.13 4.10
CA SER A 21 8.80 5.83 3.29
C SER A 21 8.94 6.82 2.14
N GLU A 22 7.83 7.17 1.50
CA GLU A 22 7.87 8.17 0.45
C GLU A 22 8.37 9.49 0.98
N THR A 23 7.88 9.87 2.15
CA THR A 23 8.24 11.15 2.74
C THR A 23 9.73 11.22 3.01
N THR A 24 10.33 10.11 3.38
CA THR A 24 11.75 10.08 3.68
C THR A 24 12.60 9.76 2.45
N GLY A 25 12.00 9.71 1.28
CA GLY A 25 12.75 9.48 0.06
C GLY A 25 13.03 8.03 -0.25
N LYS A 26 12.40 7.11 0.46
CA LYS A 26 12.63 5.69 0.25
C LYS A 26 11.55 5.11 -0.64
N ASN A 27 11.54 5.55 -1.88
CA ASN A 27 10.48 5.15 -2.81
C ASN A 27 10.47 3.64 -3.06
N ALA A 28 11.62 3.01 -3.08
CA ALA A 28 11.68 1.57 -3.30
C ALA A 28 10.98 0.82 -2.19
N GLU A 29 11.20 1.26 -0.95
CA GLU A 29 10.53 0.62 0.18
C GLU A 29 9.04 0.90 0.15
N ALA A 30 8.67 2.12 -0.18
CA ALA A 30 7.26 2.46 -0.28
C ALA A 30 6.57 1.59 -1.32
N LEU A 31 7.22 1.41 -2.45
CA LEU A 31 6.66 0.60 -3.52
C LEU A 31 6.47 -0.84 -3.05
N ALA A 32 7.45 -1.38 -2.34
CA ALA A 32 7.34 -2.74 -1.83
C ALA A 32 6.16 -2.87 -0.87
N LEU A 33 5.96 -1.88 -0.02
CA LEU A 33 4.85 -1.91 0.92
C LEU A 33 3.51 -1.81 0.20
N TYR A 34 3.43 -0.94 -0.80
CA TYR A 34 2.20 -0.85 -1.58
C TYR A 34 1.89 -2.16 -2.29
N LYS A 35 2.92 -2.80 -2.82
CA LYS A 35 2.71 -4.08 -3.48
C LYS A 35 2.23 -5.13 -2.51
N GLU A 36 2.73 -5.11 -1.31
CA GLU A 36 2.29 -6.06 -0.30
C GLU A 36 0.82 -5.88 0.02
N ILE A 37 0.37 -4.62 0.13
CA ILE A 37 -1.03 -4.36 0.37
C ILE A 37 -1.88 -4.90 -0.77
N LYS A 38 -1.44 -4.64 -1.98
CA LYS A 38 -2.21 -5.07 -3.15
C LYS A 38 -2.28 -6.59 -3.22
N GLU A 39 -1.22 -7.26 -2.85
CA GLU A 39 -1.19 -8.71 -2.92
C GLU A 39 -1.98 -9.36 -1.82
N LYS A 40 -1.83 -8.87 -0.61
CA LYS A 40 -2.44 -9.52 0.53
C LYS A 40 -3.84 -9.01 0.84
N TYR A 41 -4.08 -7.76 0.57
CA TYR A 41 -5.36 -7.14 0.92
C TYR A 41 -5.97 -6.40 -0.26
N PRO A 42 -6.15 -7.07 -1.39
CA PRO A 42 -6.64 -6.39 -2.59
C PRO A 42 -8.08 -5.91 -2.48
N ALA A 43 -8.85 -6.50 -1.58
CA ALA A 43 -10.24 -6.15 -1.45
C ALA A 43 -10.49 -4.98 -0.51
N THR A 44 -9.45 -4.48 0.12
CA THR A 44 -9.60 -3.34 1.02
C THR A 44 -9.46 -2.03 0.25
N ASP A 45 -9.93 -0.96 0.87
CA ASP A 45 -9.77 0.35 0.27
C ASP A 45 -8.30 0.66 0.02
N LYS A 46 -7.46 0.27 0.97
CA LYS A 46 -6.04 0.52 0.82
C LYS A 46 -5.46 -0.27 -0.33
N GLY A 47 -6.03 -1.44 -0.61
CA GLY A 47 -5.59 -2.22 -1.75
C GLY A 47 -5.81 -1.48 -3.05
N PHE A 48 -6.95 -0.84 -3.20
CA PHE A 48 -7.22 -0.02 -4.36
C PHE A 48 -6.25 1.13 -4.46
N LEU A 49 -6.06 1.83 -3.36
CA LEU A 49 -5.17 2.97 -3.35
C LEU A 49 -3.74 2.54 -3.63
N ALA A 50 -3.35 1.40 -3.09
CA ALA A 50 -1.99 0.93 -3.30
C ALA A 50 -1.70 0.70 -4.77
N ASP A 51 -2.66 0.16 -5.50
CA ASP A 51 -2.47 -0.07 -6.92
C ASP A 51 -2.19 1.25 -7.64
N LYS A 52 -2.94 2.27 -7.29
CA LYS A 52 -2.77 3.58 -7.88
C LYS A 52 -1.39 4.15 -7.57
N TYR A 53 -0.96 3.99 -6.33
CA TYR A 53 0.35 4.50 -5.94
C TYR A 53 1.48 3.72 -6.58
N ILE A 54 1.30 2.42 -6.74
CA ILE A 54 2.29 1.60 -7.40
C ILE A 54 2.49 2.08 -8.83
N TYR A 55 1.39 2.31 -9.53
CA TYR A 55 1.47 2.77 -10.89
C TYR A 55 2.19 4.12 -10.97
N ARG A 56 1.86 5.01 -10.06
CA ARG A 56 2.45 6.33 -10.05
C ARG A 56 3.95 6.28 -9.78
N LEU A 57 4.34 5.52 -8.78
CA LEU A 57 5.75 5.39 -8.45
C LEU A 57 6.52 4.69 -9.56
N GLY A 58 5.91 3.70 -10.15
CA GLY A 58 6.58 2.94 -11.20
C GLY A 58 6.76 3.72 -12.47
N SER A 59 5.84 4.63 -12.78
CA SER A 59 5.93 5.36 -14.03
C SER A 59 6.75 6.62 -13.90
N GLU A 60 7.25 6.86 -12.73
CA GLU A 60 7.97 8.06 -12.47
C GLU A 60 9.45 7.94 -12.73
N LYS A 61 9.83 7.31 -13.70
CA LYS A 61 11.24 7.15 -13.91
C LYS A 61 11.81 8.11 -14.91
#